data_1f8d43409aabcf1994e65c6874fee891
#
_entry.id   1f8d43409aabcf1994e65c6874fee891
#
_cell.length_a   1.000
_cell.length_b   1.000
_cell.length_c   1.000
_cell.angle_alpha   90.00
_cell.angle_beta   90.00
_cell.angle_gamma   90.00
#
_symmetry.space_group_name_H-M   'P 1'
#
loop_
_entity.id
_entity.type
_entity.pdbx_description
1 polymer ?
#
loop_
_entity_poly.entity_id
_entity_poly.type
_entity_poly.pdbx_seq_one_letter_code
_entity_poly.pdbx_strand_id
1 'polypeptide(L)'
;MGGILAVVSHPDDETIGCGGTLALHEKESNVLCLTCNPRNRRSELEKACMTLGLGKTVVFDEDSVIPKAALVKQVADIIVKECPRVVVTHLPFDYHMDHRATYDVVKEAIEWAAHTTTYPNPYLVERLLLMEVNTLIPSPHILVDVSETMERKKAALNSYSSQLSKFPWRYYQRFNDEKAALRGVQANCTYAEAFMEEPLAKNGPFYESKATKNLLR
;
A
#
# COMPACT_ATOMS: atom_id res chain seq x y z
N MET A 1 19.14 5.10 -1.04
CA MET A 1 18.00 5.83 -0.44
C MET A 1 16.79 4.90 -0.55
N GLY A 2 16.03 4.72 0.52
CA GLY A 2 14.86 3.85 0.52
C GLY A 2 13.76 4.39 -0.39
N GLY A 3 13.09 3.50 -1.11
CA GLY A 3 11.97 3.84 -1.99
C GLY A 3 10.61 3.65 -1.33
N ILE A 4 9.68 3.03 -2.05
CA ILE A 4 8.32 2.72 -1.60
C ILE A 4 8.23 1.23 -1.27
N LEU A 5 7.59 0.89 -0.14
CA LEU A 5 7.15 -0.46 0.18
C LEU A 5 5.62 -0.49 0.26
N ALA A 6 4.97 -1.14 -0.70
CA ALA A 6 3.55 -1.44 -0.60
C ALA A 6 3.36 -2.75 0.18
N VAL A 7 2.66 -2.68 1.32
CA VAL A 7 2.28 -3.84 2.12
C VAL A 7 0.79 -4.08 1.92
N VAL A 8 0.46 -5.21 1.31
CA VAL A 8 -0.90 -5.52 0.86
C VAL A 8 -1.39 -6.84 1.41
N SER A 9 -2.70 -6.99 1.50
CA SER A 9 -3.32 -8.22 1.97
C SER A 9 -3.22 -9.33 0.93
N HIS A 10 -3.67 -9.05 -0.30
CA HIS A 10 -3.86 -10.06 -1.35
C HIS A 10 -3.14 -9.66 -2.64
N PRO A 11 -2.79 -10.65 -3.48
CA PRO A 11 -2.37 -10.38 -4.86
C PRO A 11 -3.50 -9.69 -5.64
N ASP A 12 -3.27 -8.52 -6.17
CA ASP A 12 -4.08 -7.53 -6.90
C ASP A 12 -4.25 -6.18 -6.17
N ASP A 13 -4.21 -6.17 -4.85
CA ASP A 13 -4.40 -4.95 -4.04
C ASP A 13 -3.37 -3.86 -4.38
N GLU A 14 -2.10 -4.23 -4.59
CA GLU A 14 -1.02 -3.30 -4.94
C GLU A 14 -1.30 -2.62 -6.29
N THR A 15 -1.81 -3.40 -7.24
CA THR A 15 -2.13 -2.87 -8.57
C THR A 15 -3.37 -1.98 -8.52
N ILE A 16 -4.46 -2.44 -7.84
CA ILE A 16 -5.72 -1.69 -7.72
C ILE A 16 -5.52 -0.40 -6.92
N GLY A 17 -4.79 -0.49 -5.80
CA GLY A 17 -4.63 0.63 -4.85
C GLY A 17 -3.63 1.68 -5.27
N CYS A 18 -2.45 1.25 -5.75
CA CYS A 18 -1.32 2.16 -5.99
C CYS A 18 -0.42 1.78 -7.18
N GLY A 19 -0.90 0.92 -8.09
CA GLY A 19 -0.07 0.40 -9.19
C GLY A 19 0.52 1.47 -10.11
N GLY A 20 -0.23 2.55 -10.38
CA GLY A 20 0.27 3.68 -11.15
C GLY A 20 1.39 4.42 -10.43
N THR A 21 1.21 4.69 -9.15
CA THR A 21 2.22 5.32 -8.28
C THR A 21 3.48 4.45 -8.16
N LEU A 22 3.33 3.13 -7.96
CA LEU A 22 4.47 2.21 -7.92
C LEU A 22 5.24 2.21 -9.24
N ALA A 23 4.54 2.24 -10.38
CA ALA A 23 5.15 2.27 -11.70
C ALA A 23 5.88 3.59 -12.01
N LEU A 24 5.52 4.72 -11.40
CA LEU A 24 6.28 5.96 -11.50
C LEU A 24 7.66 5.85 -10.85
N HIS A 25 7.80 4.99 -9.83
CA HIS A 25 9.04 4.80 -9.06
C HIS A 25 9.74 3.47 -9.37
N GLU A 26 9.18 2.64 -10.25
CA GLU A 26 9.78 1.41 -10.79
C GLU A 26 10.58 0.58 -9.77
N LYS A 27 11.88 0.38 -10.03
CA LYS A 27 12.79 -0.44 -9.20
C LYS A 27 12.98 0.06 -7.76
N GLU A 28 12.60 1.29 -7.46
CA GLU A 28 12.57 1.82 -6.09
C GLU A 28 11.29 1.44 -5.34
N SER A 29 10.33 0.79 -6.00
CA SER A 29 9.10 0.30 -5.42
C SER A 29 9.17 -1.21 -5.20
N ASN A 30 8.86 -1.65 -3.98
CA ASN A 30 8.79 -3.05 -3.57
C ASN A 30 7.38 -3.39 -3.08
N VAL A 31 7.03 -4.68 -3.15
CA VAL A 31 5.73 -5.19 -2.67
C VAL A 31 5.96 -6.31 -1.65
N LEU A 32 5.26 -6.22 -0.52
CA LEU A 32 5.06 -7.28 0.44
C LEU A 32 3.58 -7.66 0.46
N CYS A 33 3.26 -8.87 0.03
CA CYS A 33 1.91 -9.43 0.07
C CYS A 33 1.80 -10.41 1.22
N LEU A 34 0.82 -10.21 2.13
CA LEU A 34 0.72 -10.99 3.37
C LEU A 34 0.04 -12.35 3.18
N THR A 35 -0.87 -12.46 2.21
CA THR A 35 -1.55 -13.73 1.91
C THR A 35 -1.40 -14.09 0.45
N CYS A 36 -1.44 -15.38 0.13
CA CYS A 36 -1.41 -15.85 -1.26
C CYS A 36 -2.24 -17.12 -1.41
N ASN A 37 -3.52 -17.02 -1.11
CA ASN A 37 -4.44 -18.14 -1.22
C ASN A 37 -5.51 -17.90 -2.31
N PRO A 38 -5.68 -18.79 -3.28
CA PRO A 38 -4.87 -20.00 -3.55
C PRO A 38 -3.47 -19.65 -4.10
N ARG A 39 -2.51 -20.55 -3.92
CA ARG A 39 -1.08 -20.33 -4.23
C ARG A 39 -0.78 -19.97 -5.69
N ASN A 40 -1.67 -20.33 -6.64
CA ASN A 40 -1.52 -19.95 -8.05
C ASN A 40 -1.58 -18.43 -8.28
N ARG A 41 -2.16 -17.66 -7.36
CA ARG A 41 -2.18 -16.20 -7.41
C ARG A 41 -0.80 -15.56 -7.29
N ARG A 42 0.18 -16.30 -6.74
CA ARG A 42 1.57 -15.83 -6.66
C ARG A 42 2.15 -15.50 -8.03
N SER A 43 1.94 -16.36 -9.02
CA SER A 43 2.44 -16.12 -10.38
C SER A 43 1.74 -14.93 -11.06
N GLU A 44 0.48 -14.67 -10.72
CA GLU A 44 -0.25 -13.48 -11.19
C GLU A 44 0.35 -12.20 -10.60
N LEU A 45 0.64 -12.19 -9.28
CA LEU A 45 1.31 -11.09 -8.60
C LEU A 45 2.71 -10.80 -9.17
N GLU A 46 3.53 -11.84 -9.31
CA GLU A 46 4.89 -11.70 -9.86
C GLU A 46 4.85 -11.12 -11.29
N LYS A 47 3.92 -11.57 -12.12
CA LYS A 47 3.72 -11.03 -13.48
C LYS A 47 3.25 -9.58 -13.46
N ALA A 48 2.32 -9.21 -12.57
CA ALA A 48 1.84 -7.84 -12.40
C ALA A 48 2.97 -6.92 -11.95
N CYS A 49 3.73 -7.30 -10.91
CA CYS A 49 4.88 -6.54 -10.42
C CYS A 49 5.96 -6.36 -11.51
N MET A 50 6.23 -7.40 -12.30
CA MET A 50 7.13 -7.30 -13.46
C MET A 50 6.62 -6.30 -14.50
N THR A 51 5.31 -6.32 -14.80
CA THR A 51 4.67 -5.39 -15.74
C THR A 51 4.77 -3.94 -15.24
N LEU A 52 4.64 -3.72 -13.93
CA LEU A 52 4.82 -2.41 -13.29
C LEU A 52 6.29 -1.99 -13.20
N GLY A 53 7.25 -2.87 -13.45
CA GLY A 53 8.68 -2.59 -13.40
C GLY A 53 9.24 -2.54 -11.98
N LEU A 54 8.61 -3.22 -11.02
CA LEU A 54 8.95 -3.12 -9.61
C LEU A 54 10.25 -3.85 -9.26
N GLY A 55 10.84 -3.49 -8.11
CA GLY A 55 12.06 -4.07 -7.59
C GLY A 55 11.85 -5.48 -7.04
N LYS A 56 11.46 -5.59 -5.78
CA LYS A 56 11.28 -6.86 -5.08
C LYS A 56 9.81 -7.14 -4.80
N THR A 57 9.44 -8.42 -4.93
CA THR A 57 8.14 -8.93 -4.49
C THR A 57 8.38 -10.01 -3.45
N VAL A 58 7.88 -9.79 -2.24
CA VAL A 58 7.92 -10.74 -1.13
C VAL A 58 6.50 -11.20 -0.84
N VAL A 59 6.30 -12.48 -0.63
CA VAL A 59 4.99 -13.07 -0.36
C VAL A 59 5.08 -13.91 0.91
N PHE A 60 4.22 -13.61 1.88
CA PHE A 60 4.00 -14.46 3.04
C PHE A 60 2.87 -15.45 2.73
N ASP A 61 2.90 -16.61 3.40
CA ASP A 61 1.92 -17.69 3.21
C ASP A 61 0.86 -17.70 4.34
N GLU A 62 0.38 -16.53 4.75
CA GLU A 62 -0.74 -16.47 5.70
C GLU A 62 -2.05 -16.83 4.97
N ASP A 63 -2.91 -17.61 5.61
CA ASP A 63 -4.24 -17.96 5.05
C ASP A 63 -5.22 -16.77 5.12
N SER A 64 -5.08 -15.95 6.15
CA SER A 64 -5.80 -14.70 6.38
C SER A 64 -4.94 -13.79 7.26
N VAL A 65 -5.18 -12.47 7.19
CA VAL A 65 -4.42 -11.53 8.00
C VAL A 65 -5.01 -11.45 9.41
N ILE A 66 -4.27 -11.99 10.38
CA ILE A 66 -4.60 -11.88 11.80
C ILE A 66 -3.52 -11.03 12.48
N PRO A 67 -3.85 -9.88 13.08
CA PRO A 67 -2.90 -9.08 13.84
C PRO A 67 -2.35 -9.85 15.04
N LYS A 68 -1.18 -10.46 14.87
CA LYS A 68 -0.45 -11.21 15.90
C LYS A 68 0.99 -10.73 15.95
N ALA A 69 1.60 -10.73 17.12
CA ALA A 69 2.98 -10.26 17.34
C ALA A 69 4.01 -10.89 16.37
N ALA A 70 3.83 -12.16 16.00
CA ALA A 70 4.72 -12.83 15.06
C ALA A 70 4.64 -12.19 13.64
N LEU A 71 3.45 -11.89 13.14
CA LEU A 71 3.26 -11.25 11.84
C LEU A 71 3.75 -9.80 11.85
N VAL A 72 3.45 -9.05 12.92
CA VAL A 72 3.98 -7.69 13.13
C VAL A 72 5.51 -7.70 13.08
N LYS A 73 6.15 -8.65 13.77
CA LYS A 73 7.61 -8.78 13.78
C LYS A 73 8.17 -9.06 12.38
N GLN A 74 7.56 -9.96 11.63
CA GLN A 74 7.99 -10.28 10.26
C GLN A 74 7.90 -9.07 9.32
N VAL A 75 6.82 -8.28 9.41
CA VAL A 75 6.66 -7.04 8.63
C VAL A 75 7.69 -5.99 9.06
N ALA A 76 7.91 -5.83 10.37
CA ALA A 76 8.93 -4.91 10.90
C ALA A 76 10.34 -5.31 10.43
N ASP A 77 10.67 -6.61 10.37
CA ASP A 77 11.95 -7.10 9.85
C ASP A 77 12.15 -6.71 8.38
N ILE A 78 11.09 -6.77 7.56
CA ILE A 78 11.17 -6.31 6.16
C ILE A 78 11.36 -4.79 6.09
N ILE A 79 10.65 -4.02 6.91
CA ILE A 79 10.81 -2.55 6.98
C ILE A 79 12.24 -2.17 7.34
N VAL A 80 12.82 -2.77 8.38
CA VAL A 80 14.21 -2.51 8.80
C VAL A 80 15.21 -2.92 7.73
N LYS A 81 14.97 -4.04 7.04
CA LYS A 81 15.85 -4.55 5.98
C LYS A 81 15.83 -3.70 4.71
N GLU A 82 14.63 -3.29 4.26
CA GLU A 82 14.46 -2.58 2.99
C GLU A 82 14.57 -1.05 3.16
N CYS A 83 14.46 -0.53 4.36
CA CYS A 83 14.56 0.90 4.70
C CYS A 83 13.69 1.80 3.80
N PRO A 84 12.38 1.53 3.64
CA PRO A 84 11.52 2.31 2.74
C PRO A 84 11.26 3.71 3.31
N ARG A 85 11.42 4.76 2.49
CA ARG A 85 11.01 6.11 2.90
C ARG A 85 9.50 6.21 3.08
N VAL A 86 8.75 5.56 2.19
CA VAL A 86 7.30 5.58 2.17
C VAL A 86 6.79 4.14 2.29
N VAL A 87 5.90 3.90 3.23
CA VAL A 87 5.09 2.67 3.28
C VAL A 87 3.69 2.99 2.79
N VAL A 88 3.15 2.16 1.90
CA VAL A 88 1.77 2.24 1.41
C VAL A 88 1.01 1.02 1.89
N THR A 89 -0.19 1.19 2.44
CA THR A 89 -1.03 0.07 2.88
C THR A 89 -2.53 0.41 2.76
N HIS A 90 -3.38 -0.45 3.29
CA HIS A 90 -4.83 -0.31 3.24
C HIS A 90 -5.40 0.74 4.19
N LEU A 91 -6.68 1.08 3.98
CA LEU A 91 -7.46 1.95 4.86
C LEU A 91 -7.94 1.18 6.11
N PRO A 92 -7.95 1.82 7.31
CA PRO A 92 -8.48 1.20 8.53
C PRO A 92 -10.00 0.97 8.50
N PHE A 93 -10.69 1.57 7.54
CA PHE A 93 -12.14 1.46 7.35
C PHE A 93 -12.50 0.82 6.00
N ASP A 94 -11.55 0.10 5.37
CA ASP A 94 -11.87 -0.69 4.17
C ASP A 94 -12.92 -1.75 4.51
N TYR A 95 -13.76 -2.08 3.53
CA TYR A 95 -14.83 -3.04 3.78
C TYR A 95 -14.29 -4.47 4.02
N HIS A 96 -13.13 -4.83 3.45
CA HIS A 96 -12.52 -6.15 3.61
C HIS A 96 -11.82 -6.28 4.96
N MET A 97 -12.10 -7.36 5.69
CA MET A 97 -11.52 -7.57 7.02
C MET A 97 -9.99 -7.69 7.01
N ASP A 98 -9.41 -8.41 6.02
CA ASP A 98 -7.97 -8.56 5.92
C ASP A 98 -7.28 -7.21 5.61
N HIS A 99 -7.93 -6.30 4.86
CA HIS A 99 -7.39 -4.97 4.59
C HIS A 99 -7.26 -4.16 5.89
N ARG A 100 -8.30 -4.17 6.72
CA ARG A 100 -8.25 -3.50 8.03
C ARG A 100 -7.18 -4.11 8.93
N ALA A 101 -7.12 -5.45 8.97
CA ALA A 101 -6.10 -6.18 9.73
C ALA A 101 -4.67 -5.89 9.23
N THR A 102 -4.48 -5.75 7.91
CA THR A 102 -3.18 -5.38 7.33
C THR A 102 -2.77 -3.96 7.75
N TYR A 103 -3.72 -3.00 7.77
CA TYR A 103 -3.43 -1.67 8.31
C TYR A 103 -2.94 -1.74 9.76
N ASP A 104 -3.62 -2.48 10.63
CA ASP A 104 -3.23 -2.64 12.04
C ASP A 104 -1.83 -3.25 12.17
N VAL A 105 -1.54 -4.33 11.42
CA VAL A 105 -0.21 -4.97 11.38
C VAL A 105 0.88 -4.01 10.92
N VAL A 106 0.64 -3.26 9.85
CA VAL A 106 1.63 -2.34 9.27
C VAL A 106 1.91 -1.17 10.19
N LYS A 107 0.88 -0.58 10.80
CA LYS A 107 1.03 0.53 11.74
C LYS A 107 1.87 0.13 12.94
N GLU A 108 1.58 -1.03 13.53
CA GLU A 108 2.34 -1.58 14.65
C GLU A 108 3.77 -1.96 14.24
N ALA A 109 3.95 -2.52 13.03
CA ALA A 109 5.27 -2.91 12.52
C ALA A 109 6.18 -1.69 12.28
N ILE A 110 5.64 -0.57 11.84
CA ILE A 110 6.39 0.69 11.67
C ILE A 110 6.87 1.19 13.05
N GLU A 111 6.03 1.12 14.06
CA GLU A 111 6.43 1.49 15.42
C GLU A 111 7.54 0.56 15.94
N TRP A 112 7.38 -0.76 15.81
CA TRP A 112 8.41 -1.72 16.22
C TRP A 112 9.74 -1.53 15.48
N ALA A 113 9.70 -1.23 14.19
CA ALA A 113 10.92 -0.98 13.39
C ALA A 113 11.74 0.20 13.93
N ALA A 114 11.09 1.17 14.57
CA ALA A 114 11.71 2.36 15.15
C ALA A 114 12.32 2.13 16.56
N HIS A 115 12.05 0.98 17.20
CA HIS A 115 12.45 0.75 18.58
C HIS A 115 13.88 0.20 18.71
N THR A 116 14.74 0.92 19.45
CA THR A 116 16.11 0.50 19.79
C THR A 116 16.15 -0.76 20.65
N THR A 117 15.08 -1.06 21.39
CA THR A 117 14.97 -2.28 22.20
C THR A 117 14.69 -3.52 21.37
N THR A 118 14.15 -3.33 20.14
CA THR A 118 13.80 -4.41 19.23
C THR A 118 14.90 -4.64 18.18
N TYR A 119 15.53 -3.56 17.72
CA TYR A 119 16.55 -3.61 16.67
C TYR A 119 17.81 -2.86 17.07
N PRO A 120 19.02 -3.44 16.83
CA PRO A 120 20.28 -2.72 17.02
C PRO A 120 20.41 -1.49 16.13
N ASN A 121 19.85 -1.56 14.92
CA ASN A 121 19.78 -0.47 13.97
C ASN A 121 18.30 -0.22 13.62
N PRO A 122 17.57 0.54 14.44
CA PRO A 122 16.16 0.81 14.20
C PRO A 122 15.98 1.71 12.96
N TYR A 123 14.81 1.62 12.33
CA TYR A 123 14.50 2.39 11.15
C TYR A 123 13.21 3.19 11.32
N LEU A 124 13.28 4.50 11.03
CA LEU A 124 12.14 5.40 11.07
C LEU A 124 11.60 5.59 9.63
N VAL A 125 10.41 5.07 9.39
CA VAL A 125 9.67 5.35 8.15
C VAL A 125 9.27 6.82 8.10
N GLU A 126 9.49 7.50 6.98
CA GLU A 126 9.16 8.92 6.87
C GLU A 126 7.67 9.17 6.72
N ARG A 127 6.96 8.32 5.95
CA ARG A 127 5.54 8.51 5.63
C ARG A 127 4.81 7.17 5.54
N LEU A 128 3.60 7.13 6.07
CA LEU A 128 2.62 6.06 5.87
C LEU A 128 1.46 6.58 5.06
N LEU A 129 1.25 6.03 3.88
CA LEU A 129 0.15 6.36 2.98
C LEU A 129 -0.87 5.22 2.93
N LEU A 130 -2.14 5.57 3.00
CA LEU A 130 -3.26 4.64 2.97
C LEU A 130 -3.97 4.75 1.63
N MET A 131 -4.09 3.64 0.90
CA MET A 131 -4.56 3.58 -0.47
C MET A 131 -6.03 3.12 -0.59
N GLU A 132 -6.67 3.50 -1.69
CA GLU A 132 -8.00 3.05 -2.06
C GLU A 132 -7.98 1.70 -2.79
N VAL A 133 -8.45 0.64 -2.15
CA VAL A 133 -8.69 -0.64 -2.84
C VAL A 133 -10.18 -0.83 -3.08
N ASN A 134 -10.95 -1.20 -2.05
CA ASN A 134 -12.39 -1.42 -2.17
C ASN A 134 -13.23 -0.22 -1.70
N THR A 135 -12.64 0.64 -0.88
CA THR A 135 -13.32 1.78 -0.27
C THR A 135 -12.67 3.06 -0.74
N LEU A 136 -13.49 4.01 -1.18
CA LEU A 136 -13.02 5.33 -1.59
C LEU A 136 -12.77 6.24 -0.38
N ILE A 137 -11.75 7.05 -0.48
CA ILE A 137 -11.42 8.08 0.51
C ILE A 137 -12.32 9.30 0.28
N PRO A 138 -13.16 9.70 1.24
CA PRO A 138 -14.04 10.87 1.05
C PRO A 138 -13.29 12.17 0.79
N SER A 139 -12.17 12.37 1.49
CA SER A 139 -11.31 13.55 1.37
C SER A 139 -9.84 13.12 1.34
N PRO A 140 -9.28 12.80 0.16
CA PRO A 140 -7.89 12.40 0.07
C PRO A 140 -6.95 13.56 0.41
N HIS A 141 -5.84 13.23 1.08
CA HIS A 141 -4.80 14.21 1.40
C HIS A 141 -3.83 14.41 0.23
N ILE A 142 -3.66 13.36 -0.59
CA ILE A 142 -2.70 13.33 -1.69
C ILE A 142 -3.39 12.73 -2.91
N LEU A 143 -3.20 13.37 -4.05
CA LEU A 143 -3.54 12.85 -5.36
C LEU A 143 -2.24 12.77 -6.18
N VAL A 144 -1.89 11.58 -6.63
CA VAL A 144 -0.71 11.33 -7.47
C VAL A 144 -1.16 11.21 -8.91
N ASP A 145 -0.66 12.08 -9.77
CA ASP A 145 -0.90 11.99 -11.21
C ASP A 145 -0.20 10.73 -11.76
N VAL A 146 -1.01 9.80 -12.24
CA VAL A 146 -0.55 8.53 -12.83
C VAL A 146 -0.90 8.41 -14.31
N SER A 147 -1.18 9.55 -14.97
CA SER A 147 -1.60 9.57 -16.37
C SER A 147 -0.61 8.83 -17.28
N GLU A 148 0.70 8.98 -17.04
CA GLU A 148 1.74 8.34 -17.84
C GLU A 148 1.89 6.83 -17.56
N THR A 149 1.50 6.37 -16.38
CA THR A 149 1.65 4.96 -15.95
C THR A 149 0.34 4.18 -15.96
N MET A 150 -0.78 4.82 -16.29
CA MET A 150 -2.10 4.18 -16.24
C MET A 150 -2.22 2.97 -17.16
N GLU A 151 -1.64 3.00 -18.35
CA GLU A 151 -1.67 1.86 -19.27
C GLU A 151 -0.85 0.67 -18.73
N ARG A 152 0.27 0.93 -18.05
CA ARG A 152 1.03 -0.12 -17.35
C ARG A 152 0.22 -0.72 -16.20
N LYS A 153 -0.46 0.12 -15.43
CA LYS A 153 -1.36 -0.32 -14.36
C LYS A 153 -2.49 -1.21 -14.90
N LYS A 154 -3.13 -0.83 -16.00
CA LYS A 154 -4.15 -1.66 -16.67
C LYS A 154 -3.60 -3.00 -17.17
N ALA A 155 -2.41 -2.98 -17.75
CA ALA A 155 -1.74 -4.20 -18.20
C ALA A 155 -1.39 -5.13 -17.02
N ALA A 156 -0.92 -4.58 -15.90
CA ALA A 156 -0.66 -5.32 -14.67
C ALA A 156 -1.95 -5.93 -14.10
N LEU A 157 -3.04 -5.18 -14.03
CA LEU A 157 -4.34 -5.67 -13.57
C LEU A 157 -4.83 -6.85 -14.39
N ASN A 158 -4.59 -6.86 -15.69
CA ASN A 158 -4.95 -7.97 -16.57
C ASN A 158 -4.16 -9.27 -16.31
N SER A 159 -3.11 -9.23 -15.48
CA SER A 159 -2.40 -10.45 -15.04
C SER A 159 -3.22 -11.27 -14.04
N TYR A 160 -4.19 -10.67 -13.36
CA TYR A 160 -5.03 -11.31 -12.33
C TYR A 160 -6.28 -11.99 -12.91
N SER A 161 -6.09 -12.90 -13.85
CA SER A 161 -7.20 -13.58 -14.55
C SER A 161 -8.14 -14.31 -13.60
N SER A 162 -7.62 -14.89 -12.50
CA SER A 162 -8.39 -15.58 -11.47
C SER A 162 -9.36 -14.64 -10.73
N GLN A 163 -9.04 -13.35 -10.64
CA GLN A 163 -9.87 -12.34 -9.97
C GLN A 163 -10.82 -11.65 -10.95
N LEU A 164 -10.33 -11.34 -12.15
CA LEU A 164 -11.12 -10.66 -13.17
C LEU A 164 -12.34 -11.47 -13.64
N SER A 165 -12.27 -12.80 -13.52
CA SER A 165 -13.37 -13.71 -13.86
C SER A 165 -14.46 -13.82 -12.80
N LYS A 166 -14.25 -13.31 -11.57
CA LYS A 166 -15.20 -13.44 -10.45
C LYS A 166 -16.49 -12.65 -10.65
N PHE A 167 -16.41 -11.52 -11.33
CA PHE A 167 -17.56 -10.63 -11.50
C PHE A 167 -17.84 -10.31 -12.96
N PRO A 168 -19.11 -10.20 -13.37
CA PRO A 168 -19.48 -9.80 -14.73
C PRO A 168 -19.11 -8.35 -15.03
N TRP A 169 -19.30 -7.92 -16.27
CA TRP A 169 -19.15 -6.56 -16.78
C TRP A 169 -17.76 -5.95 -16.65
N ARG A 170 -16.73 -6.77 -16.54
CA ARG A 170 -15.36 -6.30 -16.33
C ARG A 170 -15.26 -5.43 -15.08
N TYR A 171 -15.88 -5.85 -13.99
CA TYR A 171 -16.04 -5.08 -12.76
C TYR A 171 -14.74 -4.42 -12.28
N TYR A 172 -13.67 -5.21 -12.08
CA TYR A 172 -12.40 -4.70 -11.56
C TYR A 172 -11.72 -3.72 -12.50
N GLN A 173 -11.71 -3.99 -13.82
CA GLN A 173 -11.13 -3.08 -14.79
C GLN A 173 -11.90 -1.75 -14.81
N ARG A 174 -13.23 -1.80 -14.89
CA ARG A 174 -14.06 -0.60 -14.87
C ARG A 174 -13.90 0.17 -13.57
N PHE A 175 -13.97 -0.49 -12.42
CA PHE A 175 -13.81 0.15 -11.13
C PHE A 175 -12.46 0.87 -11.04
N ASN A 176 -11.36 0.21 -11.48
CA ASN A 176 -10.03 0.81 -11.51
C ASN A 176 -9.97 2.04 -12.42
N ASP A 177 -10.54 1.94 -13.64
CA ASP A 177 -10.50 3.02 -14.63
C ASP A 177 -11.34 4.22 -14.17
N GLU A 178 -12.57 4.00 -13.73
CA GLU A 178 -13.48 5.04 -13.27
C GLU A 178 -12.97 5.73 -12.00
N LYS A 179 -12.42 4.97 -11.05
CA LYS A 179 -11.79 5.52 -9.85
C LYS A 179 -10.63 6.44 -10.21
N ALA A 180 -9.70 5.98 -11.05
CA ALA A 180 -8.55 6.77 -11.46
C ALA A 180 -8.94 8.02 -12.25
N ALA A 181 -9.95 7.93 -13.12
CA ALA A 181 -10.48 9.08 -13.85
C ALA A 181 -11.15 10.11 -12.92
N LEU A 182 -11.97 9.65 -11.95
CA LEU A 182 -12.56 10.52 -10.93
C LEU A 182 -11.48 11.30 -10.17
N ARG A 183 -10.42 10.60 -9.73
CA ARG A 183 -9.31 11.23 -9.01
C ARG A 183 -8.49 12.14 -9.92
N GLY A 184 -8.38 11.82 -11.20
CA GLY A 184 -7.78 12.70 -12.21
C GLY A 184 -8.51 14.02 -12.35
N VAL A 185 -9.86 14.01 -12.39
CA VAL A 185 -10.69 15.24 -12.40
C VAL A 185 -10.39 16.10 -11.17
N GLN A 186 -10.29 15.48 -9.98
CA GLN A 186 -9.98 16.21 -8.75
C GLN A 186 -8.54 16.78 -8.74
N ALA A 187 -7.59 16.10 -9.41
CA ALA A 187 -6.18 16.49 -9.48
C ALA A 187 -5.85 17.37 -10.70
N ASN A 188 -6.81 17.69 -11.56
CA ASN A 188 -6.61 18.39 -12.83
C ASN A 188 -5.62 17.68 -13.77
N CYS A 189 -5.72 16.33 -13.85
CA CYS A 189 -4.98 15.48 -14.77
C CYS A 189 -5.89 14.39 -15.33
N THR A 190 -5.37 13.50 -16.20
CA THR A 190 -6.21 12.46 -16.83
C THR A 190 -6.56 11.35 -15.85
N TYR A 191 -5.57 10.87 -15.09
CA TYR A 191 -5.74 9.80 -14.11
C TYR A 191 -4.92 10.09 -12.87
N ALA A 192 -5.49 9.86 -11.68
CA ALA A 192 -4.77 9.97 -10.42
C ALA A 192 -5.08 8.79 -9.49
N GLU A 193 -4.21 8.57 -8.52
CA GLU A 193 -4.41 7.71 -7.37
C GLU A 193 -4.49 8.53 -6.10
N ALA A 194 -5.38 8.14 -5.19
CA ALA A 194 -5.68 8.90 -3.98
C ALA A 194 -5.15 8.19 -2.73
N PHE A 195 -4.61 9.00 -1.82
CA PHE A 195 -4.08 8.53 -0.55
C PHE A 195 -4.53 9.40 0.62
N MET A 196 -4.71 8.75 1.77
CA MET A 196 -4.65 9.43 3.07
C MET A 196 -3.23 9.30 3.62
N GLU A 197 -2.72 10.32 4.25
CA GLU A 197 -1.47 10.24 5.03
C GLU A 197 -1.81 9.99 6.49
N GLU A 198 -1.32 8.89 7.02
CA GLU A 198 -1.43 8.55 8.43
C GLU A 198 -0.29 9.20 9.21
N PRO A 199 -0.58 10.00 10.24
CA PRO A 199 0.45 10.57 11.08
C PRO A 199 1.28 9.48 11.78
N LEU A 200 2.60 9.60 11.73
CA LEU A 200 3.54 8.71 12.41
C LEU A 200 4.17 9.42 13.61
N ALA A 201 4.34 8.68 14.71
CA ALA A 201 5.13 9.13 15.84
C ALA A 201 6.62 9.13 15.46
N LYS A 202 7.28 10.31 15.52
CA LYS A 202 8.68 10.47 15.11
C LYS A 202 9.67 10.38 16.28
N ASN A 203 9.20 10.68 17.49
CA ASN A 203 10.04 10.73 18.69
C ASN A 203 9.45 9.85 19.81
N GLY A 204 9.43 8.54 19.59
CA GLY A 204 8.75 7.59 20.48
C GLY A 204 7.23 7.60 20.24
N PRO A 205 6.39 7.25 21.24
CA PRO A 205 4.93 7.11 21.05
C PRO A 205 4.18 8.43 20.91
N PHE A 206 4.89 9.56 20.76
CA PHE A 206 4.29 10.88 20.67
C PHE A 206 4.52 11.49 19.30
N TYR A 207 3.49 12.12 18.77
CA TYR A 207 3.59 12.87 17.52
C TYR A 207 4.43 14.14 17.73
N GLU A 208 5.21 14.49 16.71
CA GLU A 208 5.94 15.74 16.70
C GLU A 208 4.96 16.90 16.47
N SER A 209 4.47 17.47 17.55
CA SER A 209 3.65 18.67 17.51
C SER A 209 4.10 19.67 18.54
N LYS A 210 4.05 20.95 18.18
CA LYS A 210 4.38 22.04 19.11
C LYS A 210 3.20 22.27 20.03
N ALA A 211 3.48 22.38 21.34
CA ALA A 211 2.46 22.78 22.31
C ALA A 211 1.95 24.18 21.95
N THR A 212 0.63 24.38 22.01
CA THR A 212 0.00 25.68 21.82
C THR A 212 -0.92 26.01 23.01
N LYS A 213 -0.94 27.29 23.37
CA LYS A 213 -1.91 27.85 24.32
C LYS A 213 -3.08 28.54 23.61
N ASN A 214 -3.01 28.66 22.27
CA ASN A 214 -4.02 29.35 21.49
C ASN A 214 -4.48 28.48 20.32
N LEU A 215 -5.67 27.91 20.45
CA LEU A 215 -6.29 27.05 19.45
C LEU A 215 -6.91 27.81 18.25
N LEU A 216 -6.96 29.17 18.31
CA LEU A 216 -7.57 30.00 17.28
C LEU A 216 -6.53 30.64 16.34
N ARG A 217 -5.27 30.22 16.43
CA ARG A 217 -4.17 30.71 15.58
C ARG A 217 -3.57 29.61 14.74
#